data_0e6b848f20cc00aaed4d0f764275bc5f
#
_entry.id   0e6b848f20cc00aaed4d0f764275bc5f
#
_cell.length_a   1.000
_cell.length_b   1.000
_cell.length_c   1.000
_cell.angle_alpha   90.00
_cell.angle_beta   90.00
_cell.angle_gamma   90.00
#
_symmetry.space_group_name_H-M   'P 1'
#
loop_
_entity.id
_entity.type
_entity.pdbx_description
1 polymer ?
#
loop_
_entity_poly.entity_id
_entity_poly.type
_entity_poly.pdbx_seq_one_letter_code
_entity_poly.pdbx_strand_id
1 'polypeptide(L)'
;LIEILATTLVLCYGEMLIPHSTDWNLHLHACRVLIERYTWRNRHNERPNAAIDFIIREVADIEVFRNIGAFSIEQPFIADTVHHRSIQLDDYFHTFTGVFREITAEERRRYTLSQTAQEERAKGGKAHQSHSHAPPLPIDMASWRAKVDLAHTRASADTTRLITTHGANTQKWMDSIVRAVYHASLIYAYQCLAPIPEATAEIGTSMPILLAEIDFLTAGPVHSFSHDIFVPLFIAGTECWGDPGRQGAVEGRFRELLSAMGIWCNFSALRFLKAFWGARGYHRVGGWIPYARENEGDNGPFLVF
;
A
#
# COMPACT_ATOMS: atom_id res chain seq x y z
N LEU A 1 4.88 -16.81 23.68
CA LEU A 1 4.33 -15.65 22.96
C LEU A 1 4.75 -15.66 21.48
N ILE A 2 6.04 -15.89 21.19
CA ILE A 2 6.55 -15.97 19.81
C ILE A 2 5.79 -17.04 19.02
N GLU A 3 5.62 -18.22 19.58
CA GLU A 3 4.89 -19.33 18.95
C GLU A 3 3.43 -18.94 18.64
N ILE A 4 2.75 -18.28 19.57
CA ILE A 4 1.38 -17.83 19.38
C ILE A 4 1.34 -16.79 18.25
N LEU A 5 2.24 -15.83 18.28
CA LEU A 5 2.30 -14.76 17.28
C LEU A 5 2.63 -15.32 15.88
N ALA A 6 3.61 -16.24 15.80
CA ALA A 6 3.95 -16.92 14.55
C ALA A 6 2.77 -17.76 14.03
N THR A 7 2.10 -18.53 14.90
CA THR A 7 0.92 -19.30 14.51
C THR A 7 -0.20 -18.39 14.00
N THR A 8 -0.46 -17.26 14.66
CA THR A 8 -1.49 -16.31 14.26
C THR A 8 -1.17 -15.68 12.89
N LEU A 9 0.11 -15.38 12.64
CA LEU A 9 0.56 -14.87 11.34
C LEU A 9 0.41 -15.93 10.24
N VAL A 10 0.77 -17.19 10.51
CA VAL A 10 0.58 -18.30 9.57
C VAL A 10 -0.90 -18.50 9.25
N LEU A 11 -1.79 -18.39 10.24
CA LEU A 11 -3.24 -18.45 10.01
C LEU A 11 -3.71 -17.26 9.15
N CYS A 12 -3.17 -16.05 9.38
CA CYS A 12 -3.45 -14.89 8.54
C CYS A 12 -3.10 -15.17 7.06
N TYR A 13 -1.90 -15.67 6.79
CA TYR A 13 -1.49 -16.07 5.44
C TYR A 13 -2.36 -17.20 4.88
N GLY A 14 -2.69 -18.20 5.71
CA GLY A 14 -3.57 -19.31 5.31
C GLY A 14 -4.93 -18.80 4.80
N GLU A 15 -5.54 -17.85 5.52
CA GLU A 15 -6.81 -17.24 5.13
C GLU A 15 -6.71 -16.39 3.84
N MET A 16 -5.56 -15.79 3.56
CA MET A 16 -5.34 -15.06 2.30
C MET A 16 -5.35 -15.98 1.07
N LEU A 17 -5.11 -17.28 1.26
CA LEU A 17 -5.16 -18.30 0.21
C LEU A 17 -6.56 -18.90 0.01
N ILE A 18 -7.54 -18.55 0.85
CA ILE A 18 -8.91 -19.06 0.76
C ILE A 18 -9.76 -18.09 -0.07
N PRO A 19 -10.38 -18.55 -1.17
CA PRO A 19 -11.26 -17.70 -1.96
C PRO A 19 -12.38 -17.08 -1.11
N HIS A 20 -12.53 -15.76 -1.22
CA HIS A 20 -13.57 -14.99 -0.52
C HIS A 20 -13.47 -14.93 1.00
N SER A 21 -12.42 -15.49 1.63
CA SER A 21 -12.20 -15.31 3.06
C SER A 21 -11.87 -13.86 3.40
N THR A 22 -12.43 -13.40 4.51
CA THR A 22 -12.10 -12.12 5.14
C THR A 22 -11.49 -12.31 6.53
N ASP A 23 -11.33 -13.57 6.96
CA ASP A 23 -10.88 -13.91 8.32
C ASP A 23 -9.39 -13.60 8.54
N TRP A 24 -8.61 -13.43 7.43
CA TRP A 24 -7.26 -12.88 7.50
C TRP A 24 -7.21 -11.56 8.30
N ASN A 25 -8.28 -10.74 8.22
CA ASN A 25 -8.37 -9.48 8.94
C ASN A 25 -8.50 -9.67 10.46
N LEU A 26 -9.19 -10.72 10.89
CA LEU A 26 -9.28 -11.10 12.31
C LEU A 26 -7.91 -11.54 12.85
N HIS A 27 -7.19 -12.38 12.08
CA HIS A 27 -5.86 -12.83 12.46
C HIS A 27 -4.84 -11.68 12.46
N LEU A 28 -4.91 -10.78 11.50
CA LEU A 28 -4.07 -9.58 11.46
C LEU A 28 -4.31 -8.70 12.70
N HIS A 29 -5.58 -8.48 13.08
CA HIS A 29 -5.92 -7.75 14.30
C HIS A 29 -5.40 -8.45 15.57
N ALA A 30 -5.50 -9.77 15.63
CA ALA A 30 -4.93 -10.54 16.75
C ALA A 30 -3.41 -10.42 16.83
N CYS A 31 -2.69 -10.48 15.70
CA CYS A 31 -1.25 -10.20 15.65
C CYS A 31 -0.93 -8.82 16.21
N ARG A 32 -1.66 -7.79 15.79
CA ARG A 32 -1.50 -6.43 16.28
C ARG A 32 -1.62 -6.35 17.81
N VAL A 33 -2.70 -6.87 18.37
CA VAL A 33 -2.93 -6.87 19.84
C VAL A 33 -1.80 -7.58 20.58
N LEU A 34 -1.31 -8.69 20.06
CA LEU A 34 -0.21 -9.45 20.65
C LEU A 34 1.11 -8.66 20.59
N ILE A 35 1.40 -7.99 19.48
CA ILE A 35 2.60 -7.15 19.31
C ILE A 35 2.55 -5.95 20.27
N GLU A 36 1.43 -5.26 20.37
CA GLU A 36 1.24 -4.12 21.29
C GLU A 36 1.47 -4.54 22.74
N ARG A 37 0.91 -5.68 23.16
CA ARG A 37 1.12 -6.24 24.50
C ARG A 37 2.58 -6.64 24.73
N TYR A 38 3.24 -7.23 23.73
CA TYR A 38 4.65 -7.58 23.80
C TYR A 38 5.52 -6.34 23.97
N THR A 39 5.32 -5.35 23.15
CA THR A 39 6.10 -4.10 23.14
C THR A 39 5.92 -3.36 24.47
N TRP A 40 4.69 -3.29 24.99
CA TRP A 40 4.42 -2.67 26.28
C TRP A 40 5.14 -3.38 27.45
N ARG A 41 5.15 -4.71 27.46
CA ARG A 41 5.82 -5.49 28.51
C ARG A 41 7.34 -5.41 28.46
N ASN A 42 7.90 -5.25 27.27
CA ASN A 42 9.35 -5.31 27.04
C ASN A 42 9.98 -3.93 26.79
N ARG A 43 9.30 -2.85 27.12
CA ARG A 43 9.81 -1.47 26.94
C ARG A 43 11.20 -1.23 27.53
N HIS A 44 11.56 -1.93 28.57
CA HIS A 44 12.83 -1.80 29.28
C HIS A 44 13.82 -2.95 29.00
N ASN A 45 13.44 -3.90 28.17
CA ASN A 45 14.28 -5.07 27.88
C ASN A 45 14.83 -4.93 26.43
N GLU A 46 16.08 -4.50 26.34
CA GLU A 46 16.72 -4.12 25.08
C GLU A 46 17.25 -5.31 24.26
N ARG A 47 17.02 -6.56 24.67
CA ARG A 47 17.54 -7.69 23.89
C ARG A 47 16.78 -7.87 22.59
N PRO A 48 17.41 -7.65 21.43
CA PRO A 48 16.79 -7.89 20.13
C PRO A 48 16.44 -9.36 19.97
N ASN A 49 15.26 -9.64 19.41
CA ASN A 49 14.85 -10.99 19.04
C ASN A 49 14.48 -11.00 17.57
N ALA A 50 15.38 -11.52 16.73
CA ALA A 50 15.25 -11.49 15.27
C ALA A 50 13.93 -12.12 14.76
N ALA A 51 13.42 -13.16 15.45
CA ALA A 51 12.16 -13.79 15.06
C ALA A 51 10.95 -12.86 15.33
N ILE A 52 10.93 -12.18 16.47
CA ILE A 52 9.87 -11.22 16.78
C ILE A 52 9.97 -10.02 15.83
N ASP A 53 11.15 -9.52 15.61
CA ASP A 53 11.40 -8.37 14.76
C ASP A 53 10.99 -8.67 13.31
N PHE A 54 11.22 -9.90 12.83
CA PHE A 54 10.70 -10.38 11.54
C PHE A 54 9.16 -10.37 11.52
N ILE A 55 8.51 -10.99 12.52
CA ILE A 55 7.04 -11.07 12.57
C ILE A 55 6.40 -9.67 12.64
N ILE A 56 6.98 -8.76 13.45
CA ILE A 56 6.49 -7.38 13.56
C ILE A 56 6.53 -6.70 12.19
N ARG A 57 7.58 -6.92 11.40
CA ARG A 57 7.70 -6.35 10.07
C ARG A 57 6.66 -6.90 9.11
N GLU A 58 6.53 -8.22 9.04
CA GLU A 58 5.52 -8.87 8.20
C GLU A 58 4.12 -8.33 8.49
N VAL A 59 3.76 -8.21 9.78
CA VAL A 59 2.47 -7.64 10.19
C VAL A 59 2.36 -6.16 9.79
N ALA A 60 3.44 -5.39 9.93
CA ALA A 60 3.44 -3.98 9.55
C ALA A 60 3.27 -3.79 8.04
N ASP A 61 3.88 -4.65 7.22
CA ASP A 61 3.76 -4.60 5.76
C ASP A 61 2.34 -4.97 5.31
N ILE A 62 1.75 -6.03 5.85
CA ILE A 62 0.34 -6.37 5.60
C ILE A 62 -0.59 -5.22 5.99
N GLU A 63 -0.36 -4.55 7.13
CA GLU A 63 -1.15 -3.38 7.55
C GLU A 63 -1.06 -2.23 6.56
N VAL A 64 0.11 -1.95 5.99
CA VAL A 64 0.26 -0.88 5.00
C VAL A 64 -0.63 -1.15 3.79
N PHE A 65 -0.57 -2.35 3.22
CA PHE A 65 -1.35 -2.70 2.03
C PHE A 65 -2.85 -2.83 2.29
N ARG A 66 -3.24 -3.28 3.48
CA ARG A 66 -4.63 -3.22 3.93
C ARG A 66 -5.13 -1.78 4.00
N ASN A 67 -4.31 -0.89 4.55
CA ASN A 67 -4.69 0.48 4.80
C ASN A 67 -4.75 1.34 3.53
N ILE A 68 -4.19 0.93 2.41
CA ILE A 68 -4.39 1.61 1.13
C ILE A 68 -5.89 1.74 0.81
N GLY A 69 -6.68 0.70 1.08
CA GLY A 69 -8.12 0.66 0.81
C GLY A 69 -9.04 0.92 2.00
N ALA A 70 -8.52 1.15 3.21
CA ALA A 70 -9.30 1.32 4.42
C ALA A 70 -9.18 2.76 4.95
N PHE A 71 -10.28 3.50 5.02
CA PHE A 71 -10.31 4.93 5.34
C PHE A 71 -10.92 5.26 6.71
N SER A 72 -11.69 4.35 7.31
CA SER A 72 -12.31 4.50 8.63
C SER A 72 -11.38 4.19 9.79
N ILE A 73 -10.15 3.78 9.52
CA ILE A 73 -9.23 3.33 10.56
C ILE A 73 -8.53 4.54 11.19
N GLU A 74 -8.96 4.91 12.36
CA GLU A 74 -8.32 5.92 13.21
C GLU A 74 -7.07 5.40 13.95
N GLN A 75 -6.75 4.12 13.81
CA GLN A 75 -5.64 3.52 14.54
C GLN A 75 -4.29 3.83 13.88
N PRO A 76 -3.29 4.26 14.67
CA PRO A 76 -1.94 4.44 14.16
C PRO A 76 -1.39 3.10 13.65
N PHE A 77 -0.50 3.14 12.66
CA PHE A 77 0.19 1.94 12.20
C PHE A 77 0.98 1.29 13.33
N ILE A 78 1.07 -0.04 13.33
CA ILE A 78 1.86 -0.76 14.33
C ILE A 78 3.33 -0.33 14.29
N ALA A 79 3.84 -0.03 13.09
CA ALA A 79 5.18 0.48 12.89
C ALA A 79 5.45 1.81 13.63
N ASP A 80 4.42 2.61 13.90
CA ASP A 80 4.55 3.88 14.64
C ASP A 80 4.54 3.67 16.16
N THR A 81 3.97 2.55 16.63
CA THR A 81 3.89 2.19 18.06
C THR A 81 5.11 1.38 18.53
N VAL A 82 5.74 0.68 17.62
CA VAL A 82 6.96 -0.08 17.87
C VAL A 82 8.16 0.83 17.58
N HIS A 83 8.82 1.31 18.61
CA HIS A 83 10.05 2.08 18.44
C HIS A 83 11.02 1.30 17.56
N HIS A 84 11.28 1.83 16.37
CA HIS A 84 12.12 1.23 15.35
C HIS A 84 13.49 0.87 15.93
N ARG A 85 13.66 -0.39 16.27
CA ARG A 85 14.99 -0.98 16.24
C ARG A 85 15.30 -1.18 14.77
N SER A 86 16.28 -0.46 14.30
CA SER A 86 16.82 -0.56 12.94
C SER A 86 17.24 -2.01 12.68
N ILE A 87 16.34 -2.82 12.18
CA ILE A 87 16.67 -4.15 11.69
C ILE A 87 17.03 -3.98 10.23
N GLN A 88 18.33 -3.99 9.97
CA GLN A 88 18.84 -4.17 8.63
C GLN A 88 18.55 -5.62 8.21
N LEU A 89 17.41 -5.83 7.58
CA LEU A 89 17.20 -6.99 6.75
C LEU A 89 17.26 -6.50 5.30
N ASP A 90 17.97 -7.25 4.48
CA ASP A 90 18.14 -7.01 3.04
C ASP A 90 16.82 -7.32 2.31
N ASP A 91 15.81 -6.47 2.53
CA ASP A 91 14.51 -6.56 1.89
C ASP A 91 14.29 -5.33 1.02
N TYR A 92 14.39 -5.51 -0.29
CA TYR A 92 14.23 -4.45 -1.27
C TYR A 92 12.82 -3.85 -1.26
N PHE A 93 11.82 -4.62 -0.86
CA PHE A 93 10.42 -4.19 -0.86
C PHE A 93 10.09 -3.30 0.33
N HIS A 94 10.70 -3.56 1.48
CA HIS A 94 10.42 -2.85 2.74
C HIS A 94 10.63 -1.33 2.65
N THR A 95 11.57 -0.85 1.82
CA THR A 95 11.78 0.58 1.61
C THR A 95 10.58 1.26 0.96
N PHE A 96 9.92 0.57 0.02
CA PHE A 96 8.69 1.07 -0.62
C PHE A 96 7.49 1.00 0.32
N THR A 97 7.36 -0.06 1.12
CA THR A 97 6.30 -0.18 2.13
C THR A 97 6.31 1.02 3.08
N GLY A 98 7.51 1.44 3.52
CA GLY A 98 7.67 2.66 4.32
C GLY A 98 7.15 3.91 3.62
N VAL A 99 7.42 4.07 2.33
CA VAL A 99 6.93 5.20 1.52
C VAL A 99 5.40 5.15 1.37
N PHE A 100 4.81 4.00 1.04
CA PHE A 100 3.36 3.83 0.96
C PHE A 100 2.68 4.20 2.28
N ARG A 101 3.24 3.76 3.42
CA ARG A 101 2.76 4.11 4.76
C ARG A 101 2.75 5.62 4.98
N GLU A 102 3.87 6.30 4.70
CA GLU A 102 3.98 7.75 4.91
C GLU A 102 2.99 8.53 4.02
N ILE A 103 2.85 8.15 2.74
CA ILE A 103 1.89 8.76 1.82
C ILE A 103 0.47 8.60 2.36
N THR A 104 0.11 7.38 2.75
CA THR A 104 -1.21 7.05 3.30
C THR A 104 -1.52 7.85 4.56
N ALA A 105 -0.56 7.95 5.49
CA ALA A 105 -0.71 8.71 6.73
C ALA A 105 -0.90 10.20 6.46
N GLU A 106 -0.12 10.79 5.54
CA GLU A 106 -0.22 12.22 5.20
C GLU A 106 -1.56 12.53 4.50
N GLU A 107 -2.02 11.67 3.58
CA GLU A 107 -3.33 11.83 2.93
C GLU A 107 -4.44 11.87 3.97
N ARG A 108 -4.47 10.93 4.92
CA ARG A 108 -5.48 10.83 5.97
C ARG A 108 -5.44 12.01 6.92
N ARG A 109 -4.25 12.40 7.35
CA ARG A 109 -4.06 13.58 8.19
C ARG A 109 -4.67 14.83 7.53
N ARG A 110 -4.43 15.02 6.22
CA ARG A 110 -4.98 16.17 5.48
C ARG A 110 -6.48 16.09 5.32
N TYR A 111 -7.00 14.92 5.03
CA TYR A 111 -8.43 14.71 4.93
C TYR A 111 -9.13 15.06 6.26
N THR A 112 -8.65 14.56 7.38
CA THR A 112 -9.20 14.86 8.71
C THR A 112 -9.18 16.36 9.00
N LEU A 113 -8.06 17.04 8.73
CA LEU A 113 -7.96 18.48 8.90
C LEU A 113 -8.97 19.25 8.03
N SER A 114 -9.20 18.80 6.79
CA SER A 114 -10.17 19.42 5.89
C SER A 114 -11.60 19.24 6.37
N GLN A 115 -11.95 18.07 6.92
CA GLN A 115 -13.29 17.79 7.49
C GLN A 115 -13.54 18.65 8.72
N THR A 116 -12.60 18.71 9.65
CA THR A 116 -12.71 19.55 10.86
C THR A 116 -12.94 21.01 10.49
N ALA A 117 -12.18 21.55 9.52
CA ALA A 117 -12.36 22.93 9.06
C ALA A 117 -13.71 23.18 8.39
N GLN A 118 -14.29 22.18 7.69
CA GLN A 118 -15.61 22.27 7.09
C GLN A 118 -16.72 22.26 8.17
N GLU A 119 -16.61 21.39 9.16
CA GLU A 119 -17.56 21.29 10.28
C GLU A 119 -17.59 22.58 11.11
N GLU A 120 -16.43 23.18 11.39
CA GLU A 120 -16.34 24.46 12.09
C GLU A 120 -17.04 25.60 11.32
N ARG A 121 -16.86 25.65 10.00
CA ARG A 121 -17.57 26.61 9.13
C ARG A 121 -19.07 26.38 9.13
N ALA A 122 -19.51 25.12 9.09
CA ALA A 122 -20.96 24.77 9.08
C ALA A 122 -21.64 25.09 10.39
N LYS A 123 -20.96 25.00 11.52
CA LYS A 123 -21.50 25.33 12.87
C LYS A 123 -21.71 26.83 13.11
N GLY A 124 -21.45 27.69 12.11
CA GLY A 124 -21.81 29.13 12.16
C GLY A 124 -21.12 29.88 13.30
N GLY A 125 -19.89 29.51 13.60
CA GLY A 125 -19.15 30.05 14.72
C GLY A 125 -18.96 31.56 14.60
N LYS A 126 -19.64 32.33 15.51
CA LYS A 126 -19.13 33.65 15.90
C LYS A 126 -17.68 33.42 16.30
N ALA A 127 -16.79 33.99 15.50
CA ALA A 127 -15.35 33.88 15.68
C ALA A 127 -14.94 34.29 17.09
N HIS A 128 -14.94 33.35 18.02
CA HIS A 128 -14.02 33.42 19.12
C HIS A 128 -12.65 33.05 18.48
N GLN A 129 -11.73 34.00 18.56
CA GLN A 129 -10.32 33.85 18.18
C GLN A 129 -9.67 32.73 19.00
N SER A 130 -10.07 31.50 18.77
CA SER A 130 -9.34 30.32 19.20
C SER A 130 -8.40 29.94 18.06
N HIS A 131 -7.12 29.96 18.38
CA HIS A 131 -5.93 29.70 17.59
C HIS A 131 -6.19 29.05 16.23
N SER A 132 -6.04 29.87 15.19
CA SER A 132 -6.26 29.54 13.79
C SER A 132 -5.61 28.18 13.45
N HIS A 133 -6.42 27.21 13.08
CA HIS A 133 -5.90 26.13 12.25
C HIS A 133 -5.51 26.76 10.90
N ALA A 134 -4.25 27.10 10.77
CA ALA A 134 -3.70 27.52 9.49
C ALA A 134 -4.07 26.47 8.43
N PRO A 135 -4.43 26.88 7.21
CA PRO A 135 -4.68 25.92 6.13
C PRO A 135 -3.48 24.97 6.03
N PRO A 136 -3.71 23.69 5.75
CA PRO A 136 -2.63 22.74 5.64
C PRO A 136 -1.58 23.29 4.67
N LEU A 137 -0.31 23.28 5.10
CA LEU A 137 0.80 23.76 4.29
C LEU A 137 0.76 23.15 2.88
N PRO A 138 1.15 23.90 1.85
CA PRO A 138 1.32 23.36 0.51
C PRO A 138 2.19 22.10 0.55
N ILE A 139 1.84 21.10 -0.23
CA ILE A 139 2.64 19.88 -0.30
C ILE A 139 3.87 20.16 -1.16
N ASP A 140 5.03 19.84 -0.62
CA ASP A 140 6.25 19.79 -1.39
C ASP A 140 6.36 18.43 -2.11
N MET A 141 5.83 18.36 -3.32
CA MET A 141 5.89 17.14 -4.14
C MET A 141 7.32 16.76 -4.52
N ALA A 142 8.25 17.74 -4.59
CA ALA A 142 9.65 17.44 -4.85
C ALA A 142 10.28 16.63 -3.69
N SER A 143 9.93 16.95 -2.45
CA SER A 143 10.35 16.17 -1.28
C SER A 143 9.78 14.76 -1.29
N TRP A 144 8.50 14.60 -1.67
CA TRP A 144 7.88 13.28 -1.78
C TRP A 144 8.51 12.45 -2.91
N ARG A 145 8.77 13.05 -4.05
CA ARG A 145 9.50 12.41 -5.13
C ARG A 145 10.88 11.94 -4.69
N ALA A 146 11.63 12.80 -3.99
CA ALA A 146 12.95 12.43 -3.46
C ALA A 146 12.91 11.23 -2.50
N LYS A 147 11.84 11.06 -1.72
CA LYS A 147 11.65 9.87 -0.87
C LYS A 147 11.44 8.61 -1.70
N VAL A 148 10.63 8.67 -2.74
CA VAL A 148 10.40 7.54 -3.67
C VAL A 148 11.68 7.20 -4.42
N ASP A 149 12.44 8.18 -4.90
CA ASP A 149 13.73 8.01 -5.58
C ASP A 149 14.77 7.35 -4.65
N LEU A 150 14.79 7.74 -3.38
CA LEU A 150 15.66 7.12 -2.38
C LEU A 150 15.27 5.66 -2.12
N ALA A 151 13.97 5.36 -2.03
CA ALA A 151 13.50 3.97 -1.89
C ALA A 151 13.91 3.13 -3.10
N HIS A 152 13.74 3.65 -4.32
CA HIS A 152 14.18 3.01 -5.55
C HIS A 152 15.69 2.71 -5.56
N THR A 153 16.50 3.70 -5.17
CA THR A 153 17.96 3.55 -5.12
C THR A 153 18.38 2.44 -4.14
N ARG A 154 17.75 2.40 -2.97
CA ARG A 154 18.00 1.37 -1.95
C ARG A 154 17.56 -0.01 -2.43
N ALA A 155 16.33 -0.14 -2.94
CA ALA A 155 15.81 -1.39 -3.48
C ALA A 155 16.70 -1.95 -4.60
N SER A 156 17.14 -1.10 -5.53
CA SER A 156 18.06 -1.51 -6.61
C SER A 156 19.41 -1.98 -6.09
N ALA A 157 19.94 -1.35 -5.03
CA ALA A 157 21.19 -1.80 -4.42
C ALA A 157 21.03 -3.16 -3.71
N ASP A 158 19.89 -3.37 -3.04
CA ASP A 158 19.59 -4.62 -2.33
C ASP A 158 19.35 -5.77 -3.32
N THR A 159 18.62 -5.55 -4.40
CA THR A 159 18.44 -6.56 -5.46
C THR A 159 19.78 -6.95 -6.09
N THR A 160 20.66 -5.99 -6.35
CA THR A 160 22.01 -6.28 -6.89
C THR A 160 22.80 -7.20 -5.97
N ARG A 161 22.69 -7.04 -4.65
CA ARG A 161 23.35 -7.94 -3.67
C ARG A 161 22.76 -9.35 -3.67
N LEU A 162 21.44 -9.47 -3.75
CA LEU A 162 20.76 -10.78 -3.80
C LEU A 162 21.12 -11.58 -5.07
N ILE A 163 21.32 -10.91 -6.18
CA ILE A 163 21.52 -11.52 -7.50
C ILE A 163 22.90 -12.15 -7.69
N THR A 164 23.90 -11.72 -6.94
CA THR A 164 25.21 -12.39 -6.98
C THR A 164 25.12 -13.89 -6.71
N THR A 165 24.00 -14.34 -6.13
CA THR A 165 23.70 -15.75 -5.82
C THR A 165 22.74 -16.43 -6.80
N HIS A 166 22.00 -15.72 -7.66
CA HIS A 166 20.86 -16.29 -8.40
C HIS A 166 20.89 -16.17 -9.95
N GLY A 167 21.88 -15.51 -10.51
CA GLY A 167 22.09 -15.43 -11.97
C GLY A 167 21.36 -14.31 -12.71
N ALA A 168 21.84 -14.00 -13.93
CA ALA A 168 21.46 -12.79 -14.71
C ALA A 168 19.97 -12.70 -15.13
N ASN A 169 19.28 -13.83 -15.27
CA ASN A 169 17.86 -13.80 -15.62
C ASN A 169 16.99 -13.31 -14.44
N THR A 170 17.33 -13.73 -13.23
CA THR A 170 16.68 -13.26 -12.00
C THR A 170 16.85 -11.75 -11.84
N GLN A 171 18.00 -11.20 -12.25
CA GLN A 171 18.26 -9.77 -12.20
C GLN A 171 17.24 -8.95 -12.99
N LYS A 172 17.01 -9.29 -14.25
CA LYS A 172 16.05 -8.55 -15.08
C LYS A 172 14.65 -8.52 -14.49
N TRP A 173 14.25 -9.63 -13.89
CA TRP A 173 12.97 -9.74 -13.20
C TRP A 173 12.90 -8.83 -11.98
N MET A 174 13.90 -8.91 -11.12
CA MET A 174 13.96 -8.08 -9.90
C MET A 174 14.03 -6.60 -10.24
N ASP A 175 14.86 -6.22 -11.23
CA ASP A 175 14.92 -4.83 -11.71
C ASP A 175 13.57 -4.34 -12.24
N SER A 176 12.82 -5.21 -12.94
CA SER A 176 11.50 -4.88 -13.45
C SER A 176 10.47 -4.74 -12.32
N ILE A 177 10.50 -5.62 -11.30
CA ILE A 177 9.66 -5.50 -10.10
C ILE A 177 9.95 -4.18 -9.40
N VAL A 178 11.21 -3.86 -9.14
CA VAL A 178 11.61 -2.61 -8.48
C VAL A 178 11.13 -1.38 -9.27
N ARG A 179 11.23 -1.40 -10.61
CA ARG A 179 10.71 -0.31 -11.45
C ARG A 179 9.18 -0.24 -11.43
N ALA A 180 8.48 -1.37 -11.44
CA ALA A 180 7.02 -1.40 -11.34
C ALA A 180 6.55 -0.80 -10.01
N VAL A 181 7.15 -1.20 -8.89
CA VAL A 181 6.82 -0.66 -7.56
C VAL A 181 7.18 0.82 -7.45
N TYR A 182 8.32 1.24 -8.04
CA TYR A 182 8.71 2.65 -8.10
C TYR A 182 7.66 3.52 -8.81
N HIS A 183 7.24 3.14 -10.02
CA HIS A 183 6.23 3.90 -10.75
C HIS A 183 4.85 3.85 -10.09
N ALA A 184 4.48 2.72 -9.50
CA ALA A 184 3.26 2.61 -8.69
C ALA A 184 3.31 3.55 -7.48
N SER A 185 4.45 3.64 -6.79
CA SER A 185 4.65 4.55 -5.65
C SER A 185 4.55 6.02 -6.06
N LEU A 186 5.11 6.40 -7.21
CA LEU A 186 4.96 7.75 -7.76
C LEU A 186 3.49 8.05 -8.07
N ILE A 187 2.82 7.18 -8.82
CA ILE A 187 1.39 7.36 -9.14
C ILE A 187 0.58 7.52 -7.87
N TYR A 188 0.78 6.64 -6.88
CA TYR A 188 0.07 6.70 -5.60
C TYR A 188 0.34 7.99 -4.84
N ALA A 189 1.59 8.45 -4.77
CA ALA A 189 1.94 9.71 -4.12
C ALA A 189 1.23 10.90 -4.76
N TYR A 190 1.22 10.95 -6.09
CA TYR A 190 0.58 12.05 -6.83
C TYR A 190 -0.94 11.98 -6.77
N GLN A 191 -1.55 10.79 -6.78
CA GLN A 191 -3.00 10.61 -6.56
C GLN A 191 -3.44 11.12 -5.17
N CYS A 192 -2.64 10.83 -4.14
CA CYS A 192 -2.95 11.15 -2.75
C CYS A 192 -2.68 12.62 -2.38
N LEU A 193 -1.62 13.19 -2.93
CA LEU A 193 -1.02 14.39 -2.35
C LEU A 193 -0.96 15.58 -3.32
N ALA A 194 -0.86 15.35 -4.62
CA ALA A 194 -0.64 16.43 -5.58
C ALA A 194 -1.94 17.10 -6.04
N PRO A 195 -1.87 18.38 -6.47
CA PRO A 195 -2.95 19.00 -7.23
C PRO A 195 -3.22 18.23 -8.54
N ILE A 196 -4.49 18.18 -8.98
CA ILE A 196 -4.90 17.40 -10.17
C ILE A 196 -4.05 17.66 -11.42
N PRO A 197 -3.70 18.92 -11.82
CA PRO A 197 -2.89 19.13 -13.00
C PRO A 197 -1.49 18.51 -12.91
N GLU A 198 -0.84 18.62 -11.75
CA GLU A 198 0.48 18.05 -11.48
C GLU A 198 0.41 16.51 -11.44
N ALA A 199 -0.60 15.97 -10.78
CA ALA A 199 -0.86 14.53 -10.72
C ALA A 199 -1.11 13.96 -12.13
N THR A 200 -1.91 14.65 -12.97
CA THR A 200 -2.17 14.22 -14.34
C THR A 200 -0.90 14.16 -15.18
N ALA A 201 0.00 15.14 -15.03
CA ALA A 201 1.27 15.16 -15.77
C ALA A 201 2.19 14.01 -15.37
N GLU A 202 2.37 13.76 -14.06
CA GLU A 202 3.22 12.67 -13.58
C GLU A 202 2.65 11.30 -13.92
N ILE A 203 1.34 11.09 -13.73
CA ILE A 203 0.68 9.84 -14.05
C ILE A 203 0.74 9.55 -15.54
N GLY A 204 0.58 10.58 -16.37
CA GLY A 204 0.76 10.48 -17.83
C GLY A 204 2.15 9.97 -18.21
N THR A 205 3.17 10.28 -17.43
CA THR A 205 4.56 9.83 -17.65
C THR A 205 4.82 8.44 -17.07
N SER A 206 4.38 8.19 -15.84
CA SER A 206 4.68 6.97 -15.10
C SER A 206 3.82 5.77 -15.53
N MET A 207 2.55 5.99 -15.90
CA MET A 207 1.60 4.93 -16.23
C MET A 207 2.01 4.05 -17.42
N PRO A 208 2.49 4.59 -18.56
CA PRO A 208 2.97 3.74 -19.67
C PRO A 208 4.14 2.86 -19.28
N ILE A 209 5.05 3.37 -18.43
CA ILE A 209 6.21 2.60 -17.96
C ILE A 209 5.74 1.50 -17.02
N LEU A 210 4.87 1.81 -16.06
CA LEU A 210 4.29 0.83 -15.15
C LEU A 210 3.61 -0.32 -15.90
N LEU A 211 2.79 -0.02 -16.90
CA LEU A 211 2.11 -1.04 -17.70
C LEU A 211 3.09 -1.90 -18.50
N ALA A 212 4.16 -1.31 -19.06
CA ALA A 212 5.19 -2.06 -19.77
C ALA A 212 5.95 -3.01 -18.84
N GLU A 213 6.26 -2.60 -17.60
CA GLU A 213 6.89 -3.48 -16.62
C GLU A 213 5.95 -4.61 -16.18
N ILE A 214 4.67 -4.32 -15.95
CA ILE A 214 3.66 -5.34 -15.64
C ILE A 214 3.54 -6.35 -16.79
N ASP A 215 3.48 -5.89 -18.03
CA ASP A 215 3.40 -6.76 -19.20
C ASP A 215 4.64 -7.64 -19.33
N PHE A 216 5.84 -7.10 -19.10
CA PHE A 216 7.06 -7.88 -19.08
C PHE A 216 7.03 -8.97 -17.98
N LEU A 217 6.60 -8.62 -16.77
CA LEU A 217 6.55 -9.51 -15.61
C LEU A 217 5.49 -10.61 -15.77
N THR A 218 4.43 -10.36 -16.51
CA THR A 218 3.33 -11.31 -16.74
C THR A 218 3.42 -12.07 -18.06
N ALA A 219 4.30 -11.70 -18.99
CA ALA A 219 4.52 -12.41 -20.25
C ALA A 219 5.29 -13.72 -20.10
N GLY A 220 5.99 -13.92 -18.99
CA GLY A 220 6.79 -15.10 -18.70
C GLY A 220 6.09 -16.10 -17.77
N PRO A 221 6.75 -17.23 -17.44
CA PRO A 221 6.23 -18.13 -16.42
C PRO A 221 6.14 -17.39 -15.07
N VAL A 222 5.06 -17.68 -14.33
CA VAL A 222 4.88 -17.12 -12.99
C VAL A 222 6.05 -17.55 -12.10
N HIS A 223 6.74 -16.58 -11.55
CA HIS A 223 7.87 -16.79 -10.65
C HIS A 223 7.44 -16.58 -9.20
N SER A 224 8.24 -17.08 -8.25
CA SER A 224 7.99 -16.94 -6.81
C SER A 224 7.85 -15.50 -6.30
N PHE A 225 8.33 -14.51 -7.08
CA PHE A 225 8.21 -13.07 -6.76
C PHE A 225 7.03 -12.35 -7.43
N SER A 226 6.18 -13.08 -8.15
CA SER A 226 5.06 -12.44 -8.87
C SER A 226 3.97 -11.87 -7.96
N HIS A 227 3.97 -12.19 -6.66
CA HIS A 227 3.07 -11.56 -5.68
C HIS A 227 3.32 -10.06 -5.54
N ASP A 228 4.55 -9.59 -5.70
CA ASP A 228 4.91 -8.17 -5.60
C ASP A 228 4.27 -7.31 -6.70
N ILE A 229 3.67 -7.93 -7.71
CA ILE A 229 3.03 -7.25 -8.84
C ILE A 229 1.59 -6.79 -8.50
N PHE A 230 0.94 -7.37 -7.49
CA PHE A 230 -0.47 -7.03 -7.20
C PHE A 230 -0.65 -5.56 -6.83
N VAL A 231 0.23 -4.98 -6.03
CA VAL A 231 0.17 -3.54 -5.67
C VAL A 231 0.37 -2.66 -6.91
N PRO A 232 1.42 -2.82 -7.72
CA PRO A 232 1.58 -2.11 -8.98
C PRO A 232 0.36 -2.25 -9.91
N LEU A 233 -0.18 -3.45 -10.06
CA LEU A 233 -1.33 -3.74 -10.91
C LEU A 233 -2.61 -3.06 -10.39
N PHE A 234 -2.82 -3.04 -9.07
CA PHE A 234 -3.92 -2.33 -8.44
C PHE A 234 -3.83 -0.83 -8.71
N ILE A 235 -2.67 -0.23 -8.47
CA ILE A 235 -2.45 1.21 -8.69
C ILE A 235 -2.65 1.56 -10.18
N ALA A 236 -2.14 0.73 -11.10
CA ALA A 236 -2.43 0.90 -12.53
C ALA A 236 -3.94 0.83 -12.80
N GLY A 237 -4.65 -0.11 -12.19
CA GLY A 237 -6.09 -0.27 -12.32
C GLY A 237 -6.89 0.94 -11.87
N THR A 238 -6.43 1.68 -10.85
CA THR A 238 -7.12 2.89 -10.38
C THR A 238 -7.16 4.02 -11.41
N GLU A 239 -6.27 4.02 -12.40
CA GLU A 239 -6.22 5.01 -13.48
C GLU A 239 -6.80 4.50 -14.81
N CYS A 240 -7.41 3.31 -14.84
CA CYS A 240 -8.03 2.75 -16.03
C CYS A 240 -9.52 3.14 -16.20
N TRP A 241 -10.04 4.05 -15.37
CA TRP A 241 -11.40 4.55 -15.48
C TRP A 241 -11.65 5.14 -16.90
N GLY A 242 -12.81 4.82 -17.50
CA GLY A 242 -13.18 5.30 -18.83
C GLY A 242 -12.44 4.63 -20.01
N ASP A 243 -11.56 3.65 -19.76
CA ASP A 243 -10.83 2.90 -20.78
C ASP A 243 -11.11 1.38 -20.66
N PRO A 244 -12.16 0.87 -21.34
CA PRO A 244 -12.53 -0.54 -21.28
C PRO A 244 -11.41 -1.49 -21.72
N GLY A 245 -10.54 -1.06 -22.65
CA GLY A 245 -9.42 -1.87 -23.11
C GLY A 245 -8.39 -2.11 -22.01
N ARG A 246 -7.97 -1.04 -21.31
CA ARG A 246 -7.07 -1.14 -20.17
C ARG A 246 -7.71 -1.86 -18.98
N GLN A 247 -9.01 -1.62 -18.71
CA GLN A 247 -9.75 -2.35 -17.68
C GLN A 247 -9.71 -3.85 -17.93
N GLY A 248 -9.99 -4.28 -19.17
CA GLY A 248 -9.93 -5.69 -19.55
C GLY A 248 -8.54 -6.29 -19.43
N ALA A 249 -7.49 -5.54 -19.79
CA ALA A 249 -6.11 -5.97 -19.63
C ALA A 249 -5.75 -6.15 -18.14
N VAL A 250 -6.06 -5.18 -17.28
CA VAL A 250 -5.82 -5.27 -15.82
C VAL A 250 -6.60 -6.44 -15.21
N GLU A 251 -7.89 -6.60 -15.54
CA GLU A 251 -8.68 -7.74 -15.06
C GLU A 251 -8.07 -9.08 -15.50
N GLY A 252 -7.63 -9.18 -16.75
CA GLY A 252 -6.96 -10.39 -17.27
C GLY A 252 -5.72 -10.73 -16.46
N ARG A 253 -4.83 -9.75 -16.21
CA ARG A 253 -3.61 -9.95 -15.41
C ARG A 253 -3.90 -10.34 -13.96
N PHE A 254 -4.89 -9.69 -13.32
CA PHE A 254 -5.33 -10.11 -11.97
C PHE A 254 -5.77 -11.57 -11.95
N ARG A 255 -6.59 -12.01 -12.92
CA ARG A 255 -7.09 -13.39 -13.00
C ARG A 255 -5.96 -14.39 -13.24
N GLU A 256 -5.01 -14.09 -14.11
CA GLU A 256 -3.83 -14.91 -14.35
C GLU A 256 -3.00 -15.09 -13.08
N LEU A 257 -2.67 -14.01 -12.38
CA LEU A 257 -1.91 -14.04 -11.14
C LEU A 257 -2.64 -14.78 -10.03
N LEU A 258 -3.94 -14.50 -9.82
CA LEU A 258 -4.76 -15.19 -8.83
C LEU A 258 -4.81 -16.71 -9.09
N SER A 259 -4.99 -17.11 -10.35
CA SER A 259 -5.02 -18.52 -10.73
C SER A 259 -3.67 -19.22 -10.54
N ALA A 260 -2.58 -18.51 -10.83
CA ALA A 260 -1.25 -19.09 -10.77
C ALA A 260 -0.68 -19.15 -9.34
N MET A 261 -0.99 -18.17 -8.50
CA MET A 261 -0.38 -18.00 -7.18
C MET A 261 -1.30 -18.40 -6.02
N GLY A 262 -2.63 -18.41 -6.24
CA GLY A 262 -3.59 -18.77 -5.20
C GLY A 262 -3.73 -17.71 -4.09
N ILE A 263 -3.22 -16.48 -4.25
CA ILE A 263 -3.33 -15.41 -3.24
C ILE A 263 -4.69 -14.69 -3.42
N TRP A 264 -5.74 -15.34 -2.96
CA TRP A 264 -7.13 -14.95 -3.24
C TRP A 264 -7.60 -13.69 -2.51
N CYS A 265 -6.90 -13.20 -1.49
CA CYS A 265 -7.22 -11.91 -0.85
C CYS A 265 -7.24 -10.77 -1.88
N ASN A 266 -6.38 -10.84 -2.92
CA ASN A 266 -6.35 -9.86 -4.01
C ASN A 266 -7.59 -9.85 -4.91
N PHE A 267 -8.45 -10.87 -4.84
CA PHE A 267 -9.71 -10.87 -5.56
C PHE A 267 -10.66 -9.75 -5.10
N SER A 268 -10.63 -9.40 -3.83
CA SER A 268 -11.39 -8.27 -3.30
C SER A 268 -10.93 -6.93 -3.87
N ALA A 269 -9.62 -6.76 -4.10
CA ALA A 269 -9.07 -5.58 -4.76
C ALA A 269 -9.53 -5.48 -6.24
N LEU A 270 -9.54 -6.60 -6.97
CA LEU A 270 -10.10 -6.62 -8.32
C LEU A 270 -11.61 -6.30 -8.32
N ARG A 271 -12.36 -6.84 -7.37
CA ARG A 271 -13.80 -6.52 -7.23
C ARG A 271 -14.02 -5.05 -6.97
N PHE A 272 -13.20 -4.45 -6.10
CA PHE A 272 -13.21 -3.02 -5.85
C PHE A 272 -12.95 -2.22 -7.13
N LEU A 273 -11.91 -2.54 -7.89
CA LEU A 273 -11.60 -1.85 -9.15
C LEU A 273 -12.78 -1.91 -10.13
N LYS A 274 -13.42 -3.06 -10.29
CA LYS A 274 -14.59 -3.22 -11.17
C LYS A 274 -15.79 -2.36 -10.71
N ALA A 275 -16.04 -2.29 -9.42
CA ALA A 275 -17.09 -1.44 -8.86
C ALA A 275 -16.76 0.05 -9.08
N PHE A 276 -15.51 0.47 -8.84
CA PHE A 276 -15.03 1.81 -9.09
C PHE A 276 -15.14 2.20 -10.58
N TRP A 277 -14.76 1.33 -11.51
CA TRP A 277 -14.88 1.62 -12.95
C TRP A 277 -16.34 1.81 -13.40
N GLY A 278 -17.27 1.16 -12.73
CA GLY A 278 -18.72 1.35 -12.96
C GLY A 278 -19.30 2.60 -12.30
N ALA A 279 -18.61 3.19 -11.35
CA ALA A 279 -19.12 4.29 -10.53
C ALA A 279 -18.96 5.64 -11.24
N ARG A 280 -20.10 6.27 -11.61
CA ARG A 280 -20.09 7.60 -12.22
C ARG A 280 -19.75 8.69 -11.19
N GLY A 281 -19.05 9.73 -11.63
CA GLY A 281 -18.70 10.89 -10.77
C GLY A 281 -17.31 10.83 -10.16
N TYR A 282 -16.64 9.68 -10.21
CA TYR A 282 -15.28 9.49 -9.66
C TYR A 282 -14.21 9.36 -10.75
N HIS A 283 -14.59 9.40 -12.03
CA HIS A 283 -13.69 9.22 -13.17
C HIS A 283 -12.78 10.46 -13.34
N ARG A 284 -11.77 10.53 -12.51
CA ARG A 284 -10.71 11.54 -12.50
C ARG A 284 -9.47 10.97 -11.81
N VAL A 285 -8.33 11.62 -12.01
CA VAL A 285 -7.09 11.30 -11.30
C VAL A 285 -7.32 11.23 -9.79
N GLY A 286 -6.89 10.14 -9.16
CA GLY A 286 -7.10 9.89 -7.73
C GLY A 286 -8.55 9.73 -7.28
N GLY A 287 -9.52 9.68 -8.21
CA GLY A 287 -10.95 9.61 -7.90
C GLY A 287 -11.38 8.34 -7.19
N TRP A 288 -10.55 7.29 -7.25
CA TRP A 288 -10.78 6.06 -6.49
C TRP A 288 -10.70 6.27 -4.97
N ILE A 289 -9.94 7.26 -4.48
CA ILE A 289 -9.78 7.56 -3.05
C ILE A 289 -11.11 8.06 -2.43
N PRO A 290 -11.77 9.12 -2.95
CA PRO A 290 -13.08 9.49 -2.46
C PRO A 290 -14.12 8.39 -2.68
N TYR A 291 -14.07 7.64 -3.80
CA TYR A 291 -14.94 6.50 -4.03
C TYR A 291 -14.79 5.43 -2.93
N ALA A 292 -13.55 5.04 -2.62
CA ALA A 292 -13.28 4.05 -1.59
C ALA A 292 -13.79 4.49 -0.21
N ARG A 293 -13.58 5.77 0.12
CA ARG A 293 -14.01 6.36 1.40
C ARG A 293 -15.53 6.40 1.55
N GLU A 294 -16.23 6.77 0.50
CA GLU A 294 -17.69 6.89 0.52
C GLU A 294 -18.40 5.52 0.47
N ASN A 295 -17.74 4.50 -0.06
CA ASN A 295 -18.29 3.15 -0.25
C ASN A 295 -17.59 2.08 0.60
N GLU A 296 -16.88 2.46 1.66
CA GLU A 296 -16.09 1.52 2.48
C GLU A 296 -16.98 0.44 3.11
N GLY A 297 -18.19 0.79 3.56
CA GLY A 297 -19.16 -0.15 4.13
C GLY A 297 -19.62 -1.23 3.15
N ASP A 298 -19.81 -0.86 1.88
CA ASP A 298 -20.31 -1.77 0.83
C ASP A 298 -19.18 -2.62 0.23
N ASN A 299 -17.99 -2.05 0.07
CA ASN A 299 -16.84 -2.75 -0.50
C ASN A 299 -16.20 -3.72 0.50
N GLY A 300 -16.35 -3.46 1.80
CA GLY A 300 -15.66 -4.20 2.85
C GLY A 300 -14.14 -3.98 2.82
N PRO A 301 -13.41 -4.56 3.78
CA PRO A 301 -11.95 -4.48 3.78
C PRO A 301 -11.39 -5.28 2.61
N PHE A 302 -10.43 -4.72 1.90
CA PHE A 302 -9.65 -5.44 0.90
C PHE A 302 -8.16 -5.27 1.17
N LEU A 303 -7.41 -6.25 0.71
CA LEU A 303 -5.96 -6.28 0.81
C LEU A 303 -5.39 -6.38 -0.60
N VAL A 304 -4.34 -5.61 -0.85
CA VAL A 304 -3.52 -5.71 -2.06
C VAL A 304 -2.14 -6.16 -1.61
N PHE A 305 -1.87 -7.46 -1.79
CA PHE A 305 -0.67 -8.07 -1.20
C PHE A 305 0.10 -8.93 -2.20
#